data_df6280084ea40f213d4ac77b32d37eae
#
_entry.id   df6280084ea40f213d4ac77b32d37eae
#
_cell.length_a   1.000
_cell.length_b   1.000
_cell.length_c   1.000
_cell.angle_alpha   90.00
_cell.angle_beta   90.00
_cell.angle_gamma   90.00
#
_symmetry.space_group_name_H-M   'P 1'
#
loop_
_entity.id
_entity.type
_entity.pdbx_description
1 polymer ?
#
loop_
_entity_poly.entity_id
_entity_poly.type
_entity_poly.pdbx_seq_one_letter_code
_entity_poly.pdbx_strand_id
1 'polypeptide(L)'
;MSEVNTKDSQVKKWYVLRVVNGKEKKIKQYIESEITRLGMQDYVSQVLIPMEKVIQIRNGKKVSKERNIFPGYIMLEGVLTGEIPHVIKNITGVIGFLGSKSGEAVPLRLAEVNRILGKVDEMASAEETMLNTFVVGETVKVIDGPFNTFSGVIEEINEDKKKLKVMVKIFGRKTPLELNYMQVEKE
;
A
#
# COMPACT_ATOMS: atom_id res chain seq x y z
N MET A 1 -37.54 -17.55 32.13
CA MET A 1 -36.28 -18.19 31.69
C MET A 1 -35.65 -17.29 30.67
N SER A 2 -34.65 -16.58 31.10
CA SER A 2 -33.99 -15.56 30.30
C SER A 2 -32.95 -16.23 29.39
N GLU A 3 -33.19 -16.25 28.10
CA GLU A 3 -32.15 -16.55 27.13
C GLU A 3 -31.13 -15.41 27.17
N VAL A 4 -30.03 -15.71 27.78
CA VAL A 4 -28.83 -14.83 27.73
C VAL A 4 -28.31 -14.90 26.30
N ASN A 5 -28.71 -13.93 25.52
CA ASN A 5 -28.15 -13.67 24.19
C ASN A 5 -26.73 -13.14 24.34
N THR A 6 -25.81 -14.04 24.58
CA THR A 6 -24.39 -13.78 24.53
C THR A 6 -23.99 -13.66 23.05
N LYS A 7 -24.31 -12.52 22.45
CA LYS A 7 -23.49 -12.01 21.36
C LYS A 7 -22.14 -11.62 21.97
N ASP A 8 -21.34 -12.63 22.23
CA ASP A 8 -19.91 -12.45 22.41
C ASP A 8 -19.43 -11.69 21.19
N SER A 9 -19.14 -10.43 21.38
CA SER A 9 -18.52 -9.59 20.36
C SER A 9 -17.12 -10.13 20.13
N GLN A 10 -17.02 -11.14 19.28
CA GLN A 10 -15.78 -11.77 18.91
C GLN A 10 -14.92 -10.71 18.23
N VAL A 11 -13.89 -10.25 18.92
CA VAL A 11 -12.98 -9.23 18.43
C VAL A 11 -12.20 -9.79 17.24
N LYS A 12 -12.37 -9.16 16.09
CA LYS A 12 -11.61 -9.50 14.88
C LYS A 12 -10.14 -9.19 15.10
N LYS A 13 -9.29 -10.13 14.71
CA LYS A 13 -7.83 -10.04 14.83
C LYS A 13 -7.19 -10.26 13.47
N TRP A 14 -5.97 -9.79 13.33
CA TRP A 14 -5.20 -9.98 12.11
C TRP A 14 -4.34 -11.24 12.20
N TYR A 15 -4.36 -12.00 11.13
CA TYR A 15 -3.58 -13.23 10.96
C TYR A 15 -2.77 -13.14 9.67
N VAL A 16 -1.66 -13.87 9.63
CA VAL A 16 -0.83 -13.98 8.45
C VAL A 16 -0.91 -15.40 7.90
N LEU A 17 -1.23 -15.47 6.61
CA LEU A 17 -1.19 -16.70 5.84
C LEU A 17 0.10 -16.79 5.04
N ARG A 18 0.74 -17.91 5.12
CA ARG A 18 1.82 -18.28 4.22
C ARG A 18 1.25 -18.96 2.99
N VAL A 19 1.58 -18.44 1.82
CA VAL A 19 1.05 -18.89 0.53
C VAL A 19 2.18 -19.09 -0.47
N VAL A 20 1.85 -19.72 -1.60
CA VAL A 20 2.83 -19.91 -2.69
C VAL A 20 3.25 -18.54 -3.25
N ASN A 21 4.55 -18.29 -3.22
CA ASN A 21 5.14 -17.04 -3.69
C ASN A 21 4.84 -16.80 -5.18
N GLY A 22 4.51 -15.56 -5.51
CA GLY A 22 4.17 -15.13 -6.87
C GLY A 22 2.71 -15.39 -7.27
N LYS A 23 1.92 -16.06 -6.44
CA LYS A 23 0.50 -16.34 -6.69
C LYS A 23 -0.44 -15.67 -5.69
N GLU A 24 0.06 -14.74 -4.90
CA GLU A 24 -0.67 -14.11 -3.79
C GLU A 24 -2.01 -13.51 -4.24
N LYS A 25 -2.05 -12.79 -5.35
CA LYS A 25 -3.28 -12.18 -5.89
C LYS A 25 -4.33 -13.22 -6.24
N LYS A 26 -3.91 -14.31 -6.87
CA LYS A 26 -4.80 -15.42 -7.25
C LYS A 26 -5.34 -16.16 -6.03
N ILE A 27 -4.46 -16.41 -5.06
CA ILE A 27 -4.82 -17.10 -3.80
C ILE A 27 -5.76 -16.22 -2.98
N LYS A 28 -5.53 -14.90 -2.92
CA LYS A 28 -6.47 -13.95 -2.30
C LYS A 28 -7.87 -14.09 -2.90
N GLN A 29 -8.00 -14.13 -4.22
CA GLN A 29 -9.29 -14.32 -4.90
C GLN A 29 -9.94 -15.65 -4.55
N TYR A 30 -9.16 -16.73 -4.42
CA TYR A 30 -9.69 -18.02 -3.98
C TYR A 30 -10.21 -17.97 -2.54
N ILE A 31 -9.47 -17.31 -1.63
CA ILE A 31 -9.90 -17.12 -0.24
C ILE A 31 -11.20 -16.33 -0.19
N GLU A 32 -11.29 -15.20 -0.89
CA GLU A 32 -12.49 -14.36 -0.94
C GLU A 32 -13.69 -15.12 -1.53
N SER A 33 -13.48 -15.92 -2.58
CA SER A 33 -14.51 -16.74 -3.20
C SER A 33 -15.02 -17.83 -2.26
N GLU A 34 -14.13 -18.50 -1.52
CA GLU A 34 -14.52 -19.53 -0.54
C GLU A 34 -15.26 -18.92 0.66
N ILE A 35 -14.81 -17.77 1.17
CA ILE A 35 -15.50 -17.04 2.23
C ILE A 35 -16.91 -16.68 1.81
N THR A 36 -17.09 -16.21 0.58
CA THR A 36 -18.40 -15.86 0.02
C THR A 36 -19.26 -17.09 -0.20
N ARG A 37 -18.69 -18.16 -0.75
CA ARG A 37 -19.40 -19.42 -1.01
C ARG A 37 -19.93 -20.08 0.25
N LEU A 38 -19.19 -20.00 1.35
CA LEU A 38 -19.53 -20.62 2.63
C LEU A 38 -20.27 -19.66 3.59
N GLY A 39 -20.54 -18.43 3.17
CA GLY A 39 -21.23 -17.43 3.99
C GLY A 39 -20.45 -16.98 5.22
N MET A 40 -19.12 -16.98 5.14
CA MET A 40 -18.22 -16.64 6.25
C MET A 40 -17.84 -15.16 6.32
N GLN A 41 -18.53 -14.28 5.60
CA GLN A 41 -18.20 -12.83 5.54
C GLN A 41 -18.30 -12.15 6.91
N ASP A 42 -19.16 -12.64 7.80
CA ASP A 42 -19.29 -12.11 9.16
C ASP A 42 -18.07 -12.43 10.02
N TYR A 43 -17.39 -13.54 9.73
CA TYR A 43 -16.20 -13.98 10.46
C TYR A 43 -14.91 -13.44 9.87
N VAL A 44 -14.81 -13.40 8.54
CA VAL A 44 -13.64 -12.88 7.83
C VAL A 44 -14.01 -11.60 7.13
N SER A 45 -13.58 -10.47 7.66
CA SER A 45 -13.97 -9.16 7.15
C SER A 45 -13.10 -8.69 6.00
N GLN A 46 -11.82 -9.05 6.02
CA GLN A 46 -10.87 -8.48 5.07
C GLN A 46 -9.72 -9.43 4.78
N VAL A 47 -9.34 -9.50 3.51
CA VAL A 47 -8.14 -10.21 3.05
C VAL A 47 -7.31 -9.24 2.24
N LEU A 48 -6.05 -9.05 2.61
CA LEU A 48 -5.21 -8.07 1.96
C LEU A 48 -3.78 -8.59 1.74
N ILE A 49 -3.18 -8.13 0.64
CA ILE A 49 -1.77 -8.34 0.34
C ILE A 49 -1.06 -7.04 0.67
N PRO A 50 -0.06 -7.06 1.57
CA PRO A 50 0.70 -5.86 1.90
C PRO A 50 1.55 -5.44 0.70
N MET A 51 1.12 -4.39 0.00
CA MET A 51 1.76 -3.85 -1.21
C MET A 51 2.37 -2.48 -0.90
N GLU A 52 3.52 -2.22 -1.46
CA GLU A 52 4.11 -0.88 -1.51
C GLU A 52 4.17 -0.39 -2.96
N LYS A 53 4.00 0.90 -3.15
CA LYS A 53 4.25 1.53 -4.44
C LYS A 53 5.72 1.93 -4.51
N VAL A 54 6.45 1.35 -5.43
CA VAL A 54 7.86 1.68 -5.68
C VAL A 54 7.94 2.45 -6.99
N ILE A 55 8.58 3.62 -6.93
CA ILE A 55 8.84 4.42 -8.12
C ILE A 55 10.12 3.90 -8.76
N GLN A 56 10.02 3.42 -9.99
CA GLN A 56 11.16 3.02 -10.81
C GLN A 56 11.32 3.96 -11.99
N ILE A 57 12.58 4.32 -12.29
CA ILE A 57 12.89 5.08 -13.50
C ILE A 57 13.13 4.06 -14.63
N ARG A 58 12.27 4.11 -15.64
CA ARG A 58 12.42 3.29 -16.85
C ARG A 58 12.40 4.20 -18.07
N ASN A 59 13.46 4.17 -18.87
CA ASN A 59 13.61 5.03 -20.07
C ASN A 59 13.42 6.52 -19.79
N GLY A 60 13.95 7.02 -18.66
CA GLY A 60 13.81 8.42 -18.24
C GLY A 60 12.42 8.82 -17.73
N LYS A 61 11.49 7.85 -17.63
CA LYS A 61 10.16 8.05 -17.08
C LYS A 61 10.03 7.35 -15.74
N LYS A 62 9.45 8.03 -14.75
CA LYS A 62 9.11 7.42 -13.46
C LYS A 62 7.84 6.58 -13.67
N VAL A 63 7.96 5.30 -13.40
CA VAL A 63 6.85 4.34 -13.43
C VAL A 63 6.59 3.88 -12.02
N SER A 64 5.37 4.10 -11.54
CA SER A 64 4.91 3.53 -10.27
C SER A 64 4.63 2.05 -10.47
N LYS A 65 5.31 1.21 -9.69
CA LYS A 65 5.09 -0.23 -9.67
C LYS A 65 4.71 -0.67 -8.26
N GLU A 66 3.65 -1.42 -8.16
CA GLU A 66 3.29 -2.08 -6.90
C GLU A 66 4.20 -3.29 -6.67
N ARG A 67 4.79 -3.35 -5.50
CA ARG A 67 5.61 -4.45 -5.05
C ARG A 67 5.04 -5.02 -3.75
N ASN A 68 4.98 -6.34 -3.64
CA ASN A 68 4.62 -6.97 -2.39
C ASN A 68 5.75 -6.78 -1.36
N ILE A 69 5.41 -6.21 -0.21
CA ILE A 69 6.37 -5.98 0.89
C ILE A 69 6.84 -7.31 1.48
N PHE A 70 5.93 -8.29 1.56
CA PHE A 70 6.19 -9.62 2.10
C PHE A 70 5.76 -10.69 1.09
N PRO A 71 6.60 -11.03 0.11
CA PRO A 71 6.29 -12.06 -0.87
C PRO A 71 5.99 -13.41 -0.20
N GLY A 72 4.92 -14.07 -0.61
CA GLY A 72 4.47 -15.34 -0.05
C GLY A 72 3.62 -15.21 1.22
N TYR A 73 3.14 -14.01 1.55
CA TYR A 73 2.28 -13.76 2.70
C TYR A 73 1.04 -12.98 2.33
N ILE A 74 -0.08 -13.33 2.95
CA ILE A 74 -1.37 -12.63 2.85
C ILE A 74 -1.84 -12.33 4.28
N MET A 75 -2.37 -11.12 4.50
CA MET A 75 -2.98 -10.74 5.76
C MET A 75 -4.50 -10.97 5.70
N LEU A 76 -5.05 -11.46 6.80
CA LEU A 76 -6.46 -11.75 6.96
C LEU A 76 -6.96 -11.21 8.28
N GLU A 77 -8.04 -10.42 8.24
CA GLU A 77 -8.72 -9.93 9.42
C GLU A 77 -10.00 -10.72 9.65
N GLY A 78 -10.14 -11.28 10.83
CA GLY A 78 -11.35 -12.02 11.17
C GLY A 78 -11.31 -12.68 12.53
N VAL A 79 -12.35 -13.43 12.77
CA VAL A 79 -12.50 -14.32 13.94
C VAL A 79 -12.34 -15.75 13.46
N LEU A 80 -11.21 -16.36 13.76
CA LEU A 80 -10.90 -17.71 13.33
C LEU A 80 -11.37 -18.72 14.39
N THR A 81 -12.65 -19.00 14.38
CA THR A 81 -13.28 -19.98 15.27
C THR A 81 -13.78 -21.20 14.51
N GLY A 82 -13.89 -22.33 15.20
CA GLY A 82 -14.45 -23.56 14.65
C GLY A 82 -13.64 -24.09 13.46
N GLU A 83 -14.31 -24.31 12.35
CA GLU A 83 -13.75 -24.91 11.14
C GLU A 83 -13.07 -23.91 10.20
N ILE A 84 -13.23 -22.59 10.44
CA ILE A 84 -12.73 -21.54 9.57
C ILE A 84 -11.23 -21.65 9.28
N PRO A 85 -10.35 -21.85 10.27
CA PRO A 85 -8.92 -22.03 10.02
C PRO A 85 -8.64 -23.22 9.12
N HIS A 86 -9.39 -24.30 9.29
CA HIS A 86 -9.24 -25.53 8.52
C HIS A 86 -9.66 -25.33 7.06
N VAL A 87 -10.77 -24.67 6.84
CA VAL A 87 -11.26 -24.31 5.49
C VAL A 87 -10.22 -23.46 4.76
N ILE A 88 -9.68 -22.44 5.41
CA ILE A 88 -8.68 -21.54 4.81
C ILE A 88 -7.38 -22.30 4.47
N LYS A 89 -6.93 -23.18 5.34
CA LYS A 89 -5.74 -24.01 5.07
C LYS A 89 -5.88 -24.95 3.88
N ASN A 90 -7.11 -25.40 3.60
CA ASN A 90 -7.39 -26.30 2.49
C ASN A 90 -7.51 -25.59 1.13
N ILE A 91 -7.48 -24.27 1.10
CA ILE A 91 -7.53 -23.50 -0.15
C ILE A 91 -6.23 -23.74 -0.94
N THR A 92 -6.37 -23.99 -2.22
CA THR A 92 -5.24 -24.22 -3.11
C THR A 92 -4.23 -23.09 -3.10
N GLY A 93 -2.99 -23.38 -2.76
CA GLY A 93 -1.91 -22.40 -2.69
C GLY A 93 -1.65 -21.84 -1.29
N VAL A 94 -2.52 -22.10 -0.32
CA VAL A 94 -2.29 -21.78 1.09
C VAL A 94 -1.42 -22.87 1.71
N ILE A 95 -0.32 -22.47 2.34
CA ILE A 95 0.61 -23.38 3.02
C ILE A 95 0.20 -23.53 4.48
N GLY A 96 -0.23 -22.45 5.13
CA GLY A 96 -0.69 -22.47 6.51
C GLY A 96 -0.65 -21.09 7.15
N PHE A 97 -0.99 -21.04 8.44
CA PHE A 97 -0.89 -19.81 9.25
C PHE A 97 0.53 -19.61 9.79
N LEU A 98 0.96 -18.36 9.85
CA LEU A 98 2.25 -18.00 10.43
C LEU A 98 2.16 -18.00 11.96
N GLY A 99 3.24 -18.43 12.63
CA GLY A 99 3.47 -18.21 14.05
C GLY A 99 3.18 -19.39 14.96
N SER A 100 2.68 -20.51 14.46
CA SER A 100 2.43 -21.69 15.29
C SER A 100 3.26 -22.90 14.90
N LYS A 101 3.85 -23.55 15.89
CA LYS A 101 4.49 -24.87 15.73
C LYS A 101 3.47 -25.98 15.52
N SER A 102 2.26 -25.81 16.02
CA SER A 102 1.15 -26.77 15.94
C SER A 102 0.21 -26.55 14.74
N GLY A 103 0.47 -25.53 13.91
CA GLY A 103 -0.37 -25.20 12.76
C GLY A 103 -1.65 -24.41 13.11
N GLU A 104 -1.77 -23.95 14.35
CA GLU A 104 -2.85 -23.07 14.77
C GLU A 104 -2.60 -21.63 14.33
N ALA A 105 -3.69 -20.89 14.08
CA ALA A 105 -3.61 -19.48 13.72
C ALA A 105 -3.24 -18.63 14.95
N VAL A 106 -2.11 -17.93 14.88
CA VAL A 106 -1.68 -16.99 15.93
C VAL A 106 -1.92 -15.57 15.42
N PRO A 107 -2.72 -14.75 16.15
CA PRO A 107 -2.98 -13.38 15.74
C PRO A 107 -1.73 -12.50 15.87
N LEU A 108 -1.60 -11.56 14.93
CA LEU A 108 -0.61 -10.50 15.01
C LEU A 108 -0.93 -9.55 16.17
N ARG A 109 0.10 -9.00 16.78
CA ARG A 109 -0.04 -7.91 17.74
C ARG A 109 -0.44 -6.63 17.02
N LEU A 110 -1.26 -5.78 17.67
CA LEU A 110 -1.68 -4.50 17.10
C LEU A 110 -0.50 -3.63 16.62
N ALA A 111 0.61 -3.65 17.37
CA ALA A 111 1.82 -2.93 16.96
C ALA A 111 2.43 -3.46 15.65
N GLU A 112 2.36 -4.76 15.41
CA GLU A 112 2.83 -5.37 14.16
C GLU A 112 1.90 -5.04 13.00
N VAL A 113 0.59 -5.10 13.23
CA VAL A 113 -0.44 -4.73 12.25
C VAL A 113 -0.26 -3.27 11.84
N ASN A 114 -0.17 -2.36 12.80
CA ASN A 114 0.01 -0.94 12.55
C ASN A 114 1.32 -0.64 11.80
N ARG A 115 2.39 -1.38 12.11
CA ARG A 115 3.66 -1.24 11.41
C ARG A 115 3.56 -1.67 9.94
N ILE A 116 2.81 -2.70 9.65
CA ILE A 116 2.63 -3.22 8.28
C ILE A 116 1.66 -2.34 7.50
N LEU A 117 0.49 -2.05 8.08
CA LEU A 117 -0.52 -1.20 7.45
C LEU A 117 -0.09 0.27 7.41
N GLY A 118 0.55 0.78 8.45
CA GLY A 118 1.07 2.14 8.51
C GLY A 118 2.15 2.43 7.46
N LYS A 119 2.98 1.47 7.13
CA LYS A 119 3.92 1.62 6.00
C LYS A 119 3.20 1.74 4.66
N VAL A 120 2.07 1.07 4.49
CA VAL A 120 1.23 1.20 3.29
C VAL A 120 0.58 2.59 3.25
N ASP A 121 0.06 3.05 4.38
CA ASP A 121 -0.60 4.36 4.51
C ASP A 121 0.40 5.53 4.47
N GLU A 122 1.57 5.40 5.09
CA GLU A 122 2.63 6.42 5.02
C GLU A 122 3.15 6.61 3.59
N MET A 123 3.23 5.55 2.80
CA MET A 123 3.62 5.66 1.40
C MET A 123 2.51 6.24 0.52
N ALA A 124 1.25 5.92 0.80
CA ALA A 124 0.10 6.53 0.12
C ALA A 124 -0.04 8.02 0.49
N SER A 125 0.13 8.36 1.77
CA SER A 125 0.09 9.75 2.24
C SER A 125 1.33 10.56 1.81
N ALA A 126 2.49 9.93 1.63
CA ALA A 126 3.67 10.60 1.07
C ALA A 126 3.46 11.00 -0.39
N GLU A 127 2.74 10.21 -1.18
CA GLU A 127 2.34 10.63 -2.53
C GLU A 127 1.34 11.81 -2.50
N GLU A 128 0.35 11.79 -1.61
CA GLU A 128 -0.59 12.91 -1.44
C GLU A 128 0.09 14.15 -0.83
N THR A 129 1.02 13.96 0.09
CA THR A 129 1.77 15.07 0.70
C THR A 129 2.75 15.69 -0.29
N MET A 130 3.35 14.91 -1.19
CA MET A 130 4.16 15.46 -2.28
C MET A 130 3.33 16.26 -3.30
N LEU A 131 2.05 15.93 -3.47
CA LEU A 131 1.15 16.68 -4.37
C LEU A 131 0.75 18.05 -3.80
N ASN A 132 0.74 18.22 -2.48
CA ASN A 132 0.28 19.43 -1.80
C ASN A 132 1.41 20.29 -1.22
N THR A 133 2.66 19.99 -1.54
CA THR A 133 3.81 20.60 -0.83
C THR A 133 4.43 21.77 -1.57
N PHE A 134 4.10 22.00 -2.83
CA PHE A 134 4.67 23.10 -3.61
C PHE A 134 3.78 24.34 -3.56
N VAL A 135 4.40 25.49 -3.34
CA VAL A 135 3.72 26.80 -3.29
C VAL A 135 4.30 27.71 -4.39
N VAL A 136 3.45 28.51 -4.99
CA VAL A 136 3.90 29.52 -5.95
C VAL A 136 4.85 30.48 -5.26
N GLY A 137 6.01 30.75 -5.89
CA GLY A 137 7.08 31.57 -5.33
C GLY A 137 8.17 30.76 -4.58
N GLU A 138 8.01 29.47 -4.43
CA GLU A 138 8.99 28.58 -3.78
C GLU A 138 10.14 28.25 -4.74
N THR A 139 11.36 28.17 -4.18
CA THR A 139 12.54 27.78 -4.94
C THR A 139 12.64 26.25 -4.96
N VAL A 140 12.81 25.70 -6.14
CA VAL A 140 12.94 24.26 -6.36
C VAL A 140 14.16 23.97 -7.24
N LYS A 141 14.75 22.81 -7.02
CA LYS A 141 15.85 22.29 -7.82
C LYS A 141 15.33 21.22 -8.77
N VAL A 142 15.74 21.31 -10.02
CA VAL A 142 15.42 20.27 -11.01
C VAL A 142 16.32 19.07 -10.79
N ILE A 143 15.74 17.89 -10.57
CA ILE A 143 16.45 16.65 -10.26
C ILE A 143 16.44 15.63 -11.41
N ASP A 144 15.64 15.86 -12.44
CA ASP A 144 15.51 14.96 -13.58
C ASP A 144 15.36 15.73 -14.90
N GLY A 145 15.86 15.13 -15.98
CA GLY A 145 15.80 15.69 -17.32
C GLY A 145 17.04 16.50 -17.74
N PRO A 146 16.99 17.17 -18.91
CA PRO A 146 18.13 17.91 -19.48
C PRO A 146 18.52 19.14 -18.65
N PHE A 147 17.67 19.58 -17.74
CA PHE A 147 17.88 20.74 -16.85
C PHE A 147 18.18 20.32 -15.40
N ASN A 148 18.58 19.09 -15.19
CA ASN A 148 19.02 18.60 -13.89
C ASN A 148 20.10 19.52 -13.30
N THR A 149 20.05 19.75 -11.99
CA THR A 149 20.91 20.65 -11.19
C THR A 149 20.59 22.14 -11.27
N PHE A 150 19.71 22.58 -12.15
CA PHE A 150 19.29 23.98 -12.17
C PHE A 150 18.22 24.25 -11.10
N SER A 151 18.31 25.41 -10.46
CA SER A 151 17.28 25.89 -9.53
C SER A 151 16.38 26.92 -10.20
N GLY A 152 15.13 26.92 -9.81
CA GLY A 152 14.13 27.84 -10.33
C GLY A 152 13.04 28.16 -9.32
N VAL A 153 12.23 29.15 -9.62
CA VAL A 153 11.08 29.57 -8.79
C VAL A 153 9.79 29.12 -9.45
N ILE A 154 8.89 28.56 -8.67
CA ILE A 154 7.58 28.15 -9.14
C ILE A 154 6.73 29.39 -9.44
N GLU A 155 6.31 29.55 -10.69
CA GLU A 155 5.39 30.62 -11.11
C GLU A 155 3.92 30.19 -11.08
N GLU A 156 3.66 28.94 -11.45
CA GLU A 156 2.31 28.42 -11.59
C GLU A 156 2.28 26.92 -11.24
N ILE A 157 1.20 26.50 -10.62
CA ILE A 157 0.94 25.11 -10.26
C ILE A 157 -0.32 24.65 -10.97
N ASN A 158 -0.21 23.61 -11.78
CA ASN A 158 -1.35 22.98 -12.42
C ASN A 158 -1.63 21.64 -11.73
N GLU A 159 -2.56 21.65 -10.79
CA GLU A 159 -2.93 20.49 -9.98
C GLU A 159 -3.60 19.41 -10.83
N ASP A 160 -4.41 19.77 -11.81
CA ASP A 160 -5.12 18.82 -12.68
C ASP A 160 -4.16 17.96 -13.52
N LYS A 161 -3.11 18.59 -14.02
CA LYS A 161 -2.09 17.93 -14.86
C LYS A 161 -0.87 17.46 -14.05
N LYS A 162 -0.83 17.75 -12.73
CA LYS A 162 0.31 17.48 -11.85
C LYS A 162 1.63 18.04 -12.38
N LYS A 163 1.58 19.28 -12.87
CA LYS A 163 2.71 19.99 -13.46
C LYS A 163 2.96 21.31 -12.77
N LEU A 164 4.23 21.69 -12.73
CA LEU A 164 4.72 22.96 -12.23
C LEU A 164 5.33 23.75 -13.39
N LYS A 165 5.00 25.02 -13.45
CA LYS A 165 5.73 25.97 -14.31
C LYS A 165 6.79 26.64 -13.45
N VAL A 166 8.04 26.28 -13.71
CA VAL A 166 9.19 26.74 -12.95
C VAL A 166 10.00 27.69 -13.82
N MET A 167 10.29 28.86 -13.29
CA MET A 167 11.16 29.83 -13.94
C MET A 167 12.61 29.53 -13.57
N VAL A 168 13.32 28.92 -14.48
CA VAL A 168 14.73 28.53 -14.30
C VAL A 168 15.64 29.55 -14.98
N LYS A 169 16.75 29.87 -14.34
CA LYS A 169 17.76 30.77 -14.92
C LYS A 169 18.78 29.93 -15.69
N ILE A 170 18.67 29.92 -17.01
CA ILE A 170 19.57 29.19 -17.92
C ILE A 170 20.41 30.21 -18.70
N PHE A 171 21.75 30.10 -18.58
CA PHE A 171 22.72 31.03 -19.24
C PHE A 171 22.39 32.52 -19.04
N GLY A 172 21.98 32.89 -17.83
CA GLY A 172 21.62 34.26 -17.48
C GLY A 172 20.23 34.72 -17.94
N ARG A 173 19.45 33.89 -18.59
CA ARG A 173 18.10 34.16 -19.05
C ARG A 173 17.05 33.39 -18.24
N LYS A 174 15.98 34.05 -17.85
CA LYS A 174 14.83 33.37 -17.20
C LYS A 174 14.06 32.62 -18.26
N THR A 175 13.94 31.31 -18.10
CA THR A 175 13.26 30.41 -19.03
C THR A 175 12.19 29.65 -18.27
N PRO A 176 10.89 29.73 -18.68
CA PRO A 176 9.85 28.96 -18.07
C PRO A 176 9.95 27.49 -18.52
N LEU A 177 9.97 26.58 -17.57
CA LEU A 177 9.95 25.15 -17.80
C LEU A 177 8.71 24.53 -17.18
N GLU A 178 8.05 23.67 -17.93
CA GLU A 178 6.94 22.88 -17.44
C GLU A 178 7.48 21.51 -16.98
N LEU A 179 7.42 21.25 -15.68
CA LEU A 179 8.00 20.08 -15.04
C LEU A 179 6.91 19.35 -14.21
N ASN A 180 7.04 18.05 -14.11
CA ASN A 180 6.19 17.27 -13.20
C ASN A 180 6.68 17.44 -11.75
N TYR A 181 5.80 17.27 -10.77
CA TYR A 181 6.15 17.32 -9.33
C TYR A 181 7.35 16.42 -8.97
N MET A 182 7.49 15.31 -9.68
CA MET A 182 8.57 14.35 -9.43
C MET A 182 9.93 14.73 -10.04
N GLN A 183 9.98 15.78 -10.86
CA GLN A 183 11.20 16.25 -11.51
C GLN A 183 11.89 17.39 -10.76
N VAL A 184 11.28 17.82 -9.68
CA VAL A 184 11.76 18.91 -8.84
C VAL A 184 11.80 18.50 -7.37
N GLU A 185 12.73 19.08 -6.64
CA GLU A 185 12.90 18.92 -5.20
C GLU A 185 12.95 20.32 -4.57
N LYS A 186 12.43 20.48 -3.36
CA LYS A 186 12.55 21.75 -2.62
C LYS A 186 14.03 22.00 -2.27
N GLU A 187 14.46 23.23 -2.49
CA GLU A 187 15.82 23.65 -2.13
C GLU A 187 15.92 24.05 -0.66
#